data_196caead8dfd29920f595fb10c43e3d4
#
_entry.id   196caead8dfd29920f595fb10c43e3d4
#
_cell.length_a   1.000
_cell.length_b   1.000
_cell.length_c   1.000
_cell.angle_alpha   90.00
_cell.angle_beta   90.00
_cell.angle_gamma   90.00
#
_symmetry.space_group_name_H-M   'P 1'
#
loop_
_entity.id
_entity.type
_entity.pdbx_description
1 polymer ?
#
loop_
_entity_poly.entity_id
_entity_poly.type
_entity_poly.pdbx_seq_one_letter_code
_entity_poly.pdbx_strand_id
1 'polypeptide(L)'
;MTTVGFIGSGNIGATVARLAVAAGYDVVVSNSRGPETLAGLVADLGPAARAATAAEAAEAGDVVVVSVPFKAHRDLPAEQLAGKVVLDTNNYYPQRDGHVAELDQGTTTSAELEQRHLGTARLVKVFNNIHFRHLAALARPAGAADRTALPVASDDAEAITTVTAFLDAIGYDTVEVGPLSESWRIEPGTPVYGAPYGPFDNPDGTPAAAADVRAAVAAARR
;
A
#
# COMPACT_ATOMS: atom_id res chain seq x y z
N MET A 1 -11.46 -3.69 -18.52
CA MET A 1 -10.94 -2.75 -17.51
C MET A 1 -10.07 -3.52 -16.54
N THR A 2 -9.02 -2.90 -16.02
CA THR A 2 -8.17 -3.55 -15.02
C THR A 2 -8.87 -3.52 -13.68
N THR A 3 -8.91 -4.66 -13.00
CA THR A 3 -9.53 -4.82 -11.69
C THR A 3 -8.47 -4.75 -10.59
N VAL A 4 -8.72 -3.97 -9.54
CA VAL A 4 -7.88 -3.93 -8.34
C VAL A 4 -8.60 -4.65 -7.20
N GLY A 5 -7.99 -5.71 -6.69
CA GLY A 5 -8.46 -6.43 -5.51
C GLY A 5 -7.96 -5.75 -4.23
N PHE A 6 -8.78 -5.72 -3.19
CA PHE A 6 -8.42 -5.14 -1.89
C PHE A 6 -8.64 -6.16 -0.77
N ILE A 7 -7.57 -6.55 -0.12
CA ILE A 7 -7.61 -7.36 1.11
C ILE A 7 -7.41 -6.41 2.28
N GLY A 8 -8.52 -6.05 2.91
CA GLY A 8 -8.55 -5.03 3.96
C GLY A 8 -9.08 -3.68 3.46
N SER A 9 -10.17 -3.24 4.06
CA SER A 9 -10.89 -2.00 3.73
C SER A 9 -10.88 -1.02 4.92
N GLY A 10 -9.73 -0.93 5.60
CA GLY A 10 -9.44 0.09 6.60
C GLY A 10 -9.18 1.45 5.95
N ASN A 11 -8.65 2.40 6.74
CA ASN A 11 -8.43 3.78 6.26
C ASN A 11 -7.60 3.84 4.98
N ILE A 12 -6.45 3.15 4.92
CA ILE A 12 -5.59 3.15 3.72
C ILE A 12 -6.28 2.40 2.58
N GLY A 13 -6.75 1.16 2.80
CA GLY A 13 -7.37 0.36 1.73
C GLY A 13 -8.58 1.06 1.11
N ALA A 14 -9.48 1.62 1.93
CA ALA A 14 -10.63 2.38 1.43
C ALA A 14 -10.22 3.67 0.68
N THR A 15 -9.15 4.35 1.11
CA THR A 15 -8.64 5.54 0.41
C THR A 15 -8.06 5.18 -0.96
N VAL A 16 -7.21 4.15 -1.03
CA VAL A 16 -6.67 3.68 -2.31
C VAL A 16 -7.79 3.19 -3.24
N ALA A 17 -8.82 2.50 -2.70
CA ALA A 17 -9.97 2.07 -3.49
C ALA A 17 -10.74 3.26 -4.12
N ARG A 18 -10.94 4.36 -3.37
CA ARG A 18 -11.56 5.59 -3.92
C ARG A 18 -10.72 6.22 -5.02
N LEU A 19 -9.41 6.29 -4.82
CA LEU A 19 -8.49 6.81 -5.84
C LEU A 19 -8.47 5.93 -7.09
N ALA A 20 -8.49 4.60 -6.92
CA ALA A 20 -8.55 3.65 -8.03
C ALA A 20 -9.84 3.79 -8.84
N VAL A 21 -11.01 3.89 -8.20
CA VAL A 21 -12.29 4.14 -8.88
C VAL A 21 -12.27 5.48 -9.62
N ALA A 22 -11.75 6.54 -8.99
CA ALA A 22 -11.62 7.85 -9.62
C ALA A 22 -10.69 7.83 -10.86
N ALA A 23 -9.72 6.93 -10.87
CA ALA A 23 -8.82 6.69 -12.00
C ALA A 23 -9.39 5.71 -13.06
N GLY A 24 -10.61 5.20 -12.90
CA GLY A 24 -11.31 4.36 -13.87
C GLY A 24 -11.07 2.85 -13.71
N TYR A 25 -10.56 2.38 -12.56
CA TYR A 25 -10.44 0.97 -12.26
C TYR A 25 -11.73 0.40 -11.69
N ASP A 26 -12.01 -0.88 -11.99
CA ASP A 26 -12.96 -1.67 -11.23
C ASP A 26 -12.30 -2.12 -9.92
N VAL A 27 -13.06 -2.17 -8.81
CA VAL A 27 -12.52 -2.58 -7.52
C VAL A 27 -13.33 -3.68 -6.86
N VAL A 28 -12.63 -4.62 -6.23
CA VAL A 28 -13.24 -5.68 -5.42
C VAL A 28 -12.70 -5.56 -4.01
N VAL A 29 -13.55 -5.12 -3.08
CA VAL A 29 -13.14 -4.83 -1.70
C VAL A 29 -13.51 -5.97 -0.74
N SER A 30 -12.60 -6.26 0.20
CA SER A 30 -12.83 -7.27 1.23
C SER A 30 -12.38 -6.80 2.61
N ASN A 31 -12.89 -7.44 3.64
CA ASN A 31 -12.42 -7.30 5.01
C ASN A 31 -12.59 -8.63 5.78
N SER A 32 -12.10 -8.67 7.03
CA SER A 32 -12.18 -9.86 7.89
C SER A 32 -13.57 -10.14 8.47
N ARG A 33 -14.53 -9.24 8.31
CA ARG A 33 -15.89 -9.34 8.91
C ARG A 33 -16.95 -9.84 7.92
N GLY A 34 -16.59 -9.98 6.66
CA GLY A 34 -17.48 -10.44 5.59
C GLY A 34 -17.99 -9.31 4.67
N PRO A 35 -18.34 -9.68 3.43
CA PRO A 35 -18.73 -8.73 2.37
C PRO A 35 -19.95 -7.87 2.73
N GLU A 36 -20.88 -8.42 3.52
CA GLU A 36 -22.12 -7.75 3.95
C GLU A 36 -21.84 -6.49 4.79
N THR A 37 -20.68 -6.43 5.47
CA THR A 37 -20.28 -5.26 6.26
C THR A 37 -19.74 -4.11 5.42
N LEU A 38 -19.55 -4.32 4.12
CA LEU A 38 -18.97 -3.37 3.18
C LEU A 38 -20.01 -2.64 2.32
N ALA A 39 -21.32 -2.86 2.56
CA ALA A 39 -22.38 -2.24 1.76
C ALA A 39 -22.27 -0.70 1.69
N GLY A 40 -21.92 -0.04 2.80
CA GLY A 40 -21.69 1.41 2.82
C GLY A 40 -20.51 1.84 1.97
N LEU A 41 -19.37 1.16 2.07
CA LEU A 41 -18.20 1.47 1.26
C LEU A 41 -18.48 1.25 -0.24
N VAL A 42 -19.14 0.15 -0.60
CA VAL A 42 -19.52 -0.13 -2.01
C VAL A 42 -20.46 0.94 -2.54
N ALA A 43 -21.45 1.36 -1.75
CA ALA A 43 -22.35 2.45 -2.15
C ALA A 43 -21.59 3.77 -2.39
N ASP A 44 -20.63 4.10 -1.54
CA ASP A 44 -19.77 5.29 -1.69
C ASP A 44 -18.87 5.22 -2.93
N LEU A 45 -18.34 4.03 -3.24
CA LEU A 45 -17.47 3.80 -4.41
C LEU A 45 -18.25 3.74 -5.73
N GLY A 46 -19.54 3.42 -5.68
CA GLY A 46 -20.41 3.38 -6.86
C GLY A 46 -20.30 2.09 -7.69
N PRO A 47 -20.77 2.12 -8.95
CA PRO A 47 -21.01 0.91 -9.75
C PRO A 47 -19.73 0.16 -10.18
N ALA A 48 -18.56 0.78 -10.09
CA ALA A 48 -17.27 0.14 -10.36
C ALA A 48 -16.77 -0.73 -9.18
N ALA A 49 -17.53 -0.80 -8.07
CA ALA A 49 -17.11 -1.50 -6.87
C ALA A 49 -18.06 -2.64 -6.50
N ARG A 50 -17.50 -3.73 -5.99
CA ARG A 50 -18.25 -4.80 -5.31
C ARG A 50 -17.50 -5.31 -4.09
N ALA A 51 -18.26 -5.84 -3.13
CA ALA A 51 -17.70 -6.53 -1.97
C ALA A 51 -17.52 -8.03 -2.28
N ALA A 52 -16.50 -8.63 -1.66
CA ALA A 52 -16.20 -10.05 -1.76
C ALA A 52 -15.44 -10.55 -0.52
N THR A 53 -15.16 -11.83 -0.45
CA THR A 53 -14.19 -12.40 0.51
C THR A 53 -12.76 -12.03 0.11
N ALA A 54 -11.79 -12.19 1.02
CA ALA A 54 -10.38 -11.92 0.73
C ALA A 54 -9.84 -12.79 -0.43
N ALA A 55 -10.22 -14.06 -0.49
CA ALA A 55 -9.83 -14.98 -1.56
C ALA A 55 -10.43 -14.55 -2.91
N GLU A 56 -11.73 -14.22 -2.96
CA GLU A 56 -12.39 -13.75 -4.18
C GLU A 56 -11.85 -12.39 -4.65
N ALA A 57 -11.48 -11.48 -3.72
CA ALA A 57 -10.85 -10.22 -4.07
C ALA A 57 -9.44 -10.43 -4.65
N ALA A 58 -8.67 -11.36 -4.06
CA ALA A 58 -7.36 -11.76 -4.56
C ALA A 58 -7.47 -12.38 -5.96
N GLU A 59 -8.43 -13.27 -6.18
CA GLU A 59 -8.64 -13.95 -7.47
C GLU A 59 -9.05 -12.96 -8.57
N ALA A 60 -9.99 -12.06 -8.27
CA ALA A 60 -10.53 -11.10 -9.22
C ALA A 60 -9.54 -9.98 -9.61
N GLY A 61 -8.62 -9.62 -8.71
CA GLY A 61 -7.68 -8.52 -8.95
C GLY A 61 -6.60 -8.89 -9.96
N ASP A 62 -6.36 -8.05 -10.97
CA ASP A 62 -5.15 -8.08 -11.79
C ASP A 62 -3.95 -7.60 -10.96
N VAL A 63 -4.20 -6.66 -10.06
CA VAL A 63 -3.30 -6.15 -9.02
C VAL A 63 -4.06 -6.21 -7.69
N VAL A 64 -3.37 -6.54 -6.59
CA VAL A 64 -4.02 -6.67 -5.29
C VAL A 64 -3.35 -5.78 -4.24
N VAL A 65 -4.15 -4.97 -3.55
CA VAL A 65 -3.71 -4.15 -2.41
C VAL A 65 -4.00 -4.90 -1.11
N VAL A 66 -2.96 -5.13 -0.32
CA VAL A 66 -3.05 -5.72 1.01
C VAL A 66 -2.91 -4.61 2.07
N SER A 67 -3.96 -4.42 2.85
CA SER A 67 -4.07 -3.36 3.87
C SER A 67 -4.68 -3.91 5.15
N VAL A 68 -3.94 -4.80 5.81
CA VAL A 68 -4.34 -5.49 7.04
C VAL A 68 -3.32 -5.22 8.17
N PRO A 69 -3.66 -5.42 9.45
CA PRO A 69 -2.63 -5.46 10.50
C PRO A 69 -1.58 -6.54 10.20
N PHE A 70 -0.29 -6.23 10.43
CA PHE A 70 0.80 -7.16 10.09
C PHE A 70 0.62 -8.55 10.71
N LYS A 71 0.07 -8.66 11.92
CA LYS A 71 -0.22 -9.96 12.57
C LYS A 71 -1.10 -10.91 11.73
N ALA A 72 -1.88 -10.37 10.79
CA ALA A 72 -2.74 -11.14 9.90
C ALA A 72 -2.05 -11.55 8.57
N HIS A 73 -0.75 -11.26 8.38
CA HIS A 73 -0.06 -11.56 7.12
C HIS A 73 -0.09 -13.05 6.77
N ARG A 74 -0.12 -13.95 7.78
CA ARG A 74 -0.19 -15.41 7.57
C ARG A 74 -1.58 -15.91 7.16
N ASP A 75 -2.61 -15.08 7.31
CA ASP A 75 -3.98 -15.39 6.90
C ASP A 75 -4.28 -14.93 5.47
N LEU A 76 -3.30 -14.29 4.80
CA LEU A 76 -3.44 -13.87 3.41
C LEU A 76 -3.58 -15.09 2.48
N PRO A 77 -4.46 -15.04 1.48
CA PRO A 77 -4.74 -16.14 0.57
C PRO A 77 -3.59 -16.31 -0.47
N ALA A 78 -2.46 -16.87 -0.02
CA ALA A 78 -1.24 -16.98 -0.80
C ALA A 78 -1.42 -17.70 -2.15
N GLU A 79 -2.31 -18.72 -2.20
CA GLU A 79 -2.62 -19.46 -3.41
C GLU A 79 -3.26 -18.55 -4.47
N GLN A 80 -4.25 -17.70 -4.10
CA GLN A 80 -4.93 -16.78 -5.01
C GLN A 80 -4.06 -15.58 -5.39
N LEU A 81 -3.03 -15.28 -4.59
CA LEU A 81 -2.06 -14.21 -4.84
C LEU A 81 -0.84 -14.67 -5.66
N ALA A 82 -0.70 -15.98 -5.90
CA ALA A 82 0.45 -16.54 -6.63
C ALA A 82 0.62 -15.88 -8.02
N GLY A 83 1.82 -15.36 -8.29
CA GLY A 83 2.19 -14.68 -9.55
C GLY A 83 1.62 -13.27 -9.73
N LYS A 84 0.76 -12.80 -8.84
CA LYS A 84 0.15 -11.46 -8.93
C LYS A 84 1.06 -10.39 -8.34
N VAL A 85 0.93 -9.16 -8.84
CA VAL A 85 1.51 -7.97 -8.21
C VAL A 85 0.69 -7.61 -6.98
N VAL A 86 1.35 -7.58 -5.82
CA VAL A 86 0.74 -7.33 -4.51
C VAL A 86 1.33 -6.06 -3.91
N LEU A 87 0.49 -5.06 -3.66
CA LEU A 87 0.84 -3.80 -3.01
C LEU A 87 0.66 -3.96 -1.50
N ASP A 88 1.77 -4.07 -0.77
CA ASP A 88 1.77 -4.18 0.69
C ASP A 88 1.80 -2.80 1.35
N THR A 89 0.76 -2.50 2.12
CA THR A 89 0.64 -1.25 2.89
C THR A 89 0.89 -1.45 4.39
N ASN A 90 1.27 -2.66 4.80
CA ASN A 90 1.31 -3.04 6.19
C ASN A 90 2.51 -2.43 6.92
N ASN A 91 2.37 -2.21 8.21
CA ASN A 91 3.44 -1.84 9.11
C ASN A 91 3.44 -2.78 10.31
N TYR A 92 4.62 -3.14 10.78
CA TYR A 92 4.78 -3.86 12.03
C TYR A 92 4.80 -2.91 13.22
N TYR A 93 3.93 -3.18 14.21
CA TYR A 93 3.87 -2.49 15.50
C TYR A 93 3.85 -3.55 16.61
N PRO A 94 4.93 -3.75 17.37
CA PRO A 94 5.00 -4.81 18.40
C PRO A 94 3.83 -4.76 19.39
N GLN A 95 3.37 -3.55 19.74
CA GLN A 95 2.26 -3.34 20.71
C GLN A 95 0.91 -3.84 20.18
N ARG A 96 0.71 -3.88 18.84
CA ARG A 96 -0.51 -4.35 18.18
C ARG A 96 -0.40 -5.79 17.70
N ASP A 97 0.76 -6.13 17.15
CA ASP A 97 0.96 -7.35 16.35
C ASP A 97 1.63 -8.48 17.16
N GLY A 98 2.12 -8.16 18.38
CA GLY A 98 2.99 -9.04 19.16
C GLY A 98 4.46 -8.95 18.71
N HIS A 99 5.35 -9.49 19.52
CA HIS A 99 6.78 -9.46 19.25
C HIS A 99 7.17 -10.53 18.23
N VAL A 100 7.89 -10.12 17.17
CA VAL A 100 8.49 -11.00 16.16
C VAL A 100 9.99 -10.82 16.23
N ALA A 101 10.71 -11.83 16.72
CA ALA A 101 12.13 -11.74 17.06
C ALA A 101 13.01 -11.23 15.91
N GLU A 102 12.77 -11.68 14.67
CA GLU A 102 13.53 -11.24 13.49
C GLU A 102 13.32 -9.76 13.19
N LEU A 103 12.10 -9.23 13.39
CA LEU A 103 11.79 -7.81 13.20
C LEU A 103 12.34 -6.95 14.33
N ASP A 104 12.17 -7.39 15.57
CA ASP A 104 12.67 -6.69 16.76
C ASP A 104 14.20 -6.56 16.75
N GLN A 105 14.90 -7.55 16.18
CA GLN A 105 16.36 -7.56 16.00
C GLN A 105 16.82 -6.84 14.71
N GLY A 106 15.90 -6.45 13.84
CA GLY A 106 16.23 -5.81 12.57
C GLY A 106 16.96 -6.73 11.57
N THR A 107 16.83 -8.04 11.69
CA THR A 107 17.50 -9.02 10.79
C THR A 107 16.73 -9.25 9.50
N THR A 108 15.48 -8.83 9.43
CA THR A 108 14.60 -8.86 8.25
C THR A 108 13.66 -7.65 8.28
N THR A 109 12.83 -7.48 7.25
CA THR A 109 11.77 -6.47 7.17
C THR A 109 10.39 -7.12 7.23
N SER A 110 9.37 -6.31 7.52
CA SER A 110 7.97 -6.79 7.50
C SER A 110 7.57 -7.28 6.10
N ALA A 111 8.04 -6.60 5.05
CA ALA A 111 7.80 -6.97 3.67
C ALA A 111 8.47 -8.29 3.27
N GLU A 112 9.71 -8.54 3.70
CA GLU A 112 10.38 -9.83 3.46
C GLU A 112 9.65 -10.99 4.14
N LEU A 113 9.12 -10.81 5.36
CA LEU A 113 8.33 -11.85 6.04
C LEU A 113 7.01 -12.11 5.31
N GLU A 114 6.34 -11.08 4.84
CA GLU A 114 5.12 -11.21 4.05
C GLU A 114 5.40 -11.90 2.70
N GLN A 115 6.48 -11.50 2.00
CA GLN A 115 6.91 -12.16 0.76
C GLN A 115 7.21 -13.66 0.96
N ARG A 116 7.86 -14.04 2.07
CA ARG A 116 8.11 -15.46 2.40
C ARG A 116 6.81 -16.27 2.53
N HIS A 117 5.77 -15.68 3.13
CA HIS A 117 4.46 -16.31 3.24
C HIS A 117 3.75 -16.41 1.88
N LEU A 118 3.82 -15.35 1.07
CA LEU A 118 3.12 -15.25 -0.20
C LEU A 118 3.81 -16.02 -1.35
N GLY A 119 5.02 -16.53 -1.13
CA GLY A 119 5.75 -17.37 -2.07
C GLY A 119 6.01 -16.69 -3.40
N THR A 120 5.29 -17.06 -4.45
CA THR A 120 5.48 -16.55 -5.83
C THR A 120 4.76 -15.24 -6.13
N ALA A 121 4.04 -14.64 -5.19
CA ALA A 121 3.50 -13.30 -5.36
C ALA A 121 4.65 -12.29 -5.57
N ARG A 122 4.38 -11.22 -6.29
CA ARG A 122 5.33 -10.18 -6.66
C ARG A 122 5.07 -8.95 -5.79
N LEU A 123 5.65 -8.96 -4.57
CA LEU A 123 5.35 -7.97 -3.55
C LEU A 123 6.02 -6.62 -3.81
N VAL A 124 5.28 -5.55 -3.66
CA VAL A 124 5.76 -4.17 -3.66
C VAL A 124 5.29 -3.48 -2.39
N LYS A 125 6.23 -3.05 -1.55
CA LYS A 125 5.96 -2.22 -0.38
C LYS A 125 5.64 -0.81 -0.81
N VAL A 126 4.45 -0.28 -0.44
CA VAL A 126 4.00 1.06 -0.81
C VAL A 126 2.86 1.54 0.10
N PHE A 127 2.58 2.83 0.17
CA PHE A 127 1.53 3.48 0.97
C PHE A 127 1.68 3.35 2.50
N ASN A 128 2.61 2.57 2.99
CA ASN A 128 2.78 2.30 4.41
C ASN A 128 3.28 3.52 5.21
N ASN A 129 3.83 4.52 4.54
CA ASN A 129 4.51 5.68 5.12
C ASN A 129 3.74 7.00 5.03
N ILE A 130 2.51 7.00 4.51
CA ILE A 130 1.67 8.18 4.37
C ILE A 130 0.36 8.04 5.16
N HIS A 131 -0.09 9.12 5.79
CA HIS A 131 -1.38 9.13 6.47
C HIS A 131 -2.54 9.11 5.45
N PHE A 132 -3.61 8.36 5.74
CA PHE A 132 -4.72 8.17 4.79
C PHE A 132 -5.40 9.48 4.34
N ARG A 133 -5.45 10.51 5.21
CA ARG A 133 -6.00 11.84 4.83
C ARG A 133 -5.09 12.54 3.84
N HIS A 134 -3.77 12.52 4.06
CA HIS A 134 -2.80 13.06 3.12
C HIS A 134 -2.84 12.30 1.78
N LEU A 135 -2.97 10.97 1.84
CA LEU A 135 -3.14 10.15 0.64
C LEU A 135 -4.41 10.52 -0.15
N ALA A 136 -5.49 10.93 0.52
CA ALA A 136 -6.70 11.41 -0.16
C ALA A 136 -6.53 12.83 -0.73
N ALA A 137 -5.83 13.71 0.00
CA ALA A 137 -5.76 15.15 -0.30
C ALA A 137 -4.66 15.51 -1.32
N LEU A 138 -3.58 14.73 -1.40
CA LEU A 138 -2.36 15.06 -2.18
C LEU A 138 -2.33 14.46 -3.58
N ALA A 139 -3.35 13.70 -3.99
CA ALA A 139 -3.43 13.19 -5.36
C ALA A 139 -3.56 14.33 -6.38
N ARG A 140 -2.74 14.33 -7.43
CA ARG A 140 -2.72 15.34 -8.49
C ARG A 140 -2.67 14.70 -9.87
N PRO A 141 -3.27 15.29 -10.89
CA PRO A 141 -3.17 14.77 -12.25
C PRO A 141 -1.73 14.76 -12.75
N ALA A 142 -1.45 13.93 -13.76
CA ALA A 142 -0.15 13.88 -14.40
C ALA A 142 0.30 15.27 -14.89
N GLY A 143 1.57 15.60 -14.66
CA GLY A 143 2.16 16.89 -15.04
C GLY A 143 1.88 18.08 -14.11
N ALA A 144 1.12 17.90 -13.02
CA ALA A 144 0.97 18.95 -12.02
C ALA A 144 2.31 19.24 -11.32
N ALA A 145 2.59 20.53 -11.07
CA ALA A 145 3.87 20.95 -10.49
C ALA A 145 4.04 20.56 -9.01
N ASP A 146 2.93 20.31 -8.31
CA ASP A 146 2.85 19.96 -6.90
C ASP A 146 2.56 18.46 -6.67
N ARG A 147 2.95 17.59 -7.61
CA ARG A 147 2.77 16.14 -7.44
C ARG A 147 3.60 15.61 -6.27
N THR A 148 2.95 14.78 -5.48
CA THR A 148 3.56 14.08 -4.36
C THR A 148 4.11 12.73 -4.83
N ALA A 149 5.32 12.39 -4.39
CA ALA A 149 5.92 11.10 -4.65
C ALA A 149 5.72 10.14 -3.47
N LEU A 150 5.58 8.84 -3.79
CA LEU A 150 5.53 7.75 -2.82
C LEU A 150 6.73 6.82 -3.00
N PRO A 151 7.38 6.40 -1.90
CA PRO A 151 8.47 5.43 -1.98
C PRO A 151 7.92 4.02 -2.18
N VAL A 152 8.63 3.22 -3.00
CA VAL A 152 8.32 1.82 -3.27
C VAL A 152 9.57 0.95 -3.10
N ALA A 153 9.39 -0.27 -2.58
CA ALA A 153 10.46 -1.27 -2.50
C ALA A 153 9.96 -2.63 -3.01
N SER A 154 10.76 -3.30 -3.82
CA SER A 154 10.44 -4.64 -4.35
C SER A 154 11.70 -5.32 -4.87
N ASP A 155 11.68 -6.66 -4.89
CA ASP A 155 12.71 -7.48 -5.55
C ASP A 155 12.39 -7.71 -7.05
N ASP A 156 11.24 -7.22 -7.54
CA ASP A 156 10.72 -7.46 -8.89
C ASP A 156 10.55 -6.15 -9.67
N ALA A 157 11.40 -5.93 -10.67
CA ALA A 157 11.41 -4.71 -11.48
C ALA A 157 10.15 -4.51 -12.35
N GLU A 158 9.53 -5.62 -12.82
CA GLU A 158 8.29 -5.49 -13.59
C GLU A 158 7.11 -5.16 -12.65
N ALA A 159 7.11 -5.67 -11.42
CA ALA A 159 6.13 -5.28 -10.41
C ALA A 159 6.28 -3.79 -10.06
N ILE A 160 7.50 -3.26 -9.93
CA ILE A 160 7.75 -1.82 -9.77
C ILE A 160 7.17 -1.03 -10.95
N THR A 161 7.38 -1.49 -12.19
CA THR A 161 6.82 -0.85 -13.37
C THR A 161 5.29 -0.80 -13.32
N THR A 162 4.65 -1.92 -12.96
CA THR A 162 3.19 -2.01 -12.81
C THR A 162 2.67 -1.06 -11.75
N VAL A 163 3.33 -1.02 -10.58
CA VAL A 163 2.93 -0.15 -9.45
C VAL A 163 3.18 1.32 -9.78
N THR A 164 4.26 1.65 -10.48
CA THR A 164 4.53 3.02 -10.95
C THR A 164 3.42 3.52 -11.87
N ALA A 165 2.96 2.71 -12.81
CA ALA A 165 1.83 3.06 -13.69
C ALA A 165 0.52 3.22 -12.88
N PHE A 166 0.29 2.37 -11.89
CA PHE A 166 -0.87 2.49 -11.00
C PHE A 166 -0.81 3.78 -10.16
N LEU A 167 0.35 4.08 -9.55
CA LEU A 167 0.57 5.31 -8.78
C LEU A 167 0.37 6.57 -9.64
N ASP A 168 0.91 6.57 -10.86
CA ASP A 168 0.70 7.69 -11.80
C ASP A 168 -0.77 7.91 -12.10
N ALA A 169 -1.52 6.83 -12.37
CA ALA A 169 -2.95 6.89 -12.65
C ALA A 169 -3.77 7.43 -11.48
N ILE A 170 -3.41 7.09 -10.23
CA ILE A 170 -4.10 7.57 -9.02
C ILE A 170 -3.56 8.90 -8.49
N GLY A 171 -2.60 9.52 -9.17
CA GLY A 171 -2.15 10.90 -8.91
C GLY A 171 -0.84 11.06 -8.16
N TYR A 172 0.06 10.07 -8.18
CA TYR A 172 1.33 10.07 -7.45
C TYR A 172 2.53 9.76 -8.33
N ASP A 173 3.67 10.37 -8.01
CA ASP A 173 4.97 9.98 -8.54
C ASP A 173 5.57 8.85 -7.72
N THR A 174 6.56 8.15 -8.28
CA THR A 174 7.23 7.01 -7.64
C THR A 174 8.69 7.36 -7.29
N VAL A 175 9.13 6.93 -6.10
CA VAL A 175 10.54 6.90 -5.71
C VAL A 175 10.92 5.48 -5.36
N GLU A 176 11.75 4.85 -6.18
CA GLU A 176 12.27 3.52 -5.90
C GLU A 176 13.28 3.57 -4.77
N VAL A 177 13.10 2.71 -3.76
CA VAL A 177 13.96 2.58 -2.57
C VAL A 177 15.02 1.49 -2.77
N GLY A 178 14.64 0.42 -3.47
CA GLY A 178 15.45 -0.77 -3.69
C GLY A 178 14.70 -2.07 -3.39
N PRO A 179 15.42 -3.16 -3.06
CA PRO A 179 14.82 -4.46 -2.76
C PRO A 179 14.00 -4.42 -1.46
N LEU A 180 13.20 -5.48 -1.21
CA LEU A 180 12.39 -5.61 0.00
C LEU A 180 13.23 -5.55 1.29
N SER A 181 14.49 -5.97 1.24
CA SER A 181 15.44 -5.83 2.35
C SER A 181 15.76 -4.38 2.73
N GLU A 182 15.53 -3.41 1.84
CA GLU A 182 15.68 -1.97 2.10
C GLU A 182 14.35 -1.30 2.51
N SER A 183 13.23 -2.03 2.53
CA SER A 183 11.91 -1.49 2.90
C SER A 183 11.85 -0.94 4.32
N TRP A 184 12.76 -1.33 5.21
CA TRP A 184 12.89 -0.75 6.54
C TRP A 184 13.06 0.77 6.51
N ARG A 185 13.61 1.34 5.42
CA ARG A 185 13.81 2.79 5.27
C ARG A 185 12.51 3.57 5.22
N ILE A 186 11.40 2.89 4.92
CA ILE A 186 10.06 3.48 4.82
C ILE A 186 9.11 3.00 5.91
N GLU A 187 9.62 2.25 6.91
CA GLU A 187 8.85 1.77 8.05
C GLU A 187 8.72 2.84 9.16
N PRO A 188 7.84 2.63 10.16
CA PRO A 188 7.64 3.54 11.27
C PRO A 188 8.95 3.93 11.98
N GLY A 189 9.09 5.20 12.34
CA GLY A 189 10.27 5.72 13.02
C GLY A 189 11.37 6.26 12.09
N THR A 190 11.22 6.11 10.77
CA THR A 190 12.16 6.65 9.78
C THR A 190 11.78 8.07 9.32
N PRO A 191 12.75 8.85 8.78
CA PRO A 191 12.49 10.22 8.33
C PRO A 191 11.43 10.36 7.24
N VAL A 192 11.19 9.31 6.43
CA VAL A 192 10.18 9.34 5.36
C VAL A 192 8.80 8.92 5.85
N TYR A 193 8.69 8.40 7.08
CA TYR A 193 7.41 7.99 7.64
C TYR A 193 6.59 9.20 8.11
N GLY A 194 5.66 9.63 7.28
CA GLY A 194 4.74 10.75 7.53
C GLY A 194 5.35 12.14 7.34
N ALA A 195 6.58 12.38 7.79
CA ALA A 195 7.16 13.72 7.88
C ALA A 195 7.17 14.53 6.55
N PRO A 196 7.50 13.98 5.38
CA PRO A 196 7.48 14.73 4.13
C PRO A 196 6.08 15.23 3.75
N TYR A 197 5.03 14.55 4.20
CA TYR A 197 3.63 14.85 3.85
C TYR A 197 2.94 15.80 4.83
N GLY A 198 3.70 16.35 5.79
CA GLY A 198 3.19 17.30 6.78
C GLY A 198 2.68 16.65 8.08
N PRO A 199 2.36 17.48 9.08
CA PRO A 199 1.90 17.00 10.36
C PRO A 199 0.49 16.40 10.28
N PHE A 200 0.20 15.39 11.11
CA PHE A 200 -1.07 14.63 11.08
C PHE A 200 -2.32 15.45 11.43
N ASP A 201 -2.16 16.59 12.08
CA ASP A 201 -3.24 17.53 12.40
C ASP A 201 -3.59 18.48 11.24
N ASN A 202 -2.76 18.53 10.20
CA ASN A 202 -3.09 19.19 8.93
C ASN A 202 -3.73 18.16 7.95
N PRO A 203 -5.06 18.12 7.78
CA PRO A 203 -5.70 17.11 6.95
C PRO A 203 -5.38 17.23 5.45
N ASP A 204 -4.99 18.42 4.99
CA ASP A 204 -4.70 18.68 3.57
C ASP A 204 -3.30 18.18 3.18
N GLY A 205 -2.43 17.96 4.16
CA GLY A 205 -1.06 17.54 3.94
C GLY A 205 -0.19 18.60 3.29
N THR A 206 1.03 18.21 2.95
CA THR A 206 2.01 19.02 2.22
C THR A 206 2.52 18.21 1.04
N PRO A 207 2.48 18.73 -0.20
CA PRO A 207 3.08 18.04 -1.34
C PRO A 207 4.56 17.76 -1.11
N ALA A 208 4.99 16.54 -1.39
CA ALA A 208 6.37 16.10 -1.24
C ALA A 208 6.92 15.67 -2.61
N ALA A 209 7.80 16.47 -3.18
CA ALA A 209 8.42 16.15 -4.46
C ALA A 209 9.33 14.91 -4.35
N ALA A 210 9.58 14.25 -5.46
CA ALA A 210 10.43 13.06 -5.50
C ALA A 210 11.84 13.29 -4.92
N ALA A 211 12.38 14.51 -5.04
CA ALA A 211 13.68 14.86 -4.46
C ALA A 211 13.64 14.85 -2.92
N ASP A 212 12.57 15.38 -2.31
CA ASP A 212 12.39 15.44 -0.86
C ASP A 212 12.20 14.03 -0.28
N VAL A 213 11.39 13.21 -0.95
CA VAL A 213 11.19 11.81 -0.57
C VAL A 213 12.50 11.01 -0.66
N ARG A 214 13.29 11.15 -1.74
CA ARG A 214 14.62 10.51 -1.85
C ARG A 214 15.55 10.94 -0.74
N ALA A 215 15.60 12.23 -0.42
CA ALA A 215 16.43 12.74 0.65
C ALA A 215 16.03 12.15 2.01
N ALA A 216 14.74 12.04 2.30
CA ALA A 216 14.23 11.45 3.53
C ALA A 216 14.54 9.94 3.61
N VAL A 217 14.39 9.17 2.51
CA VAL A 217 14.80 7.75 2.42
C VAL A 217 16.29 7.60 2.67
N ALA A 218 17.13 8.43 2.05
CA ALA A 218 18.59 8.39 2.22
C ALA A 218 19.05 8.77 3.64
N ALA A 219 18.25 9.56 4.35
CA ALA A 219 18.52 9.95 5.74
C ALA A 219 18.19 8.86 6.76
N ALA A 220 17.45 7.80 6.39
CA ALA A 220 17.11 6.71 7.30
C ALA A 220 18.38 6.01 7.83
N ARG A 221 18.35 5.68 9.14
CA ARG A 221 19.41 4.91 9.83
C ARG A 221 18.75 3.75 10.57
N ARG A 222 19.40 2.61 10.55
CA ARG A 222 19.04 1.39 11.31
C ARG A 222 19.66 1.40 12.67
#